data_2e7ec4be374ba27679ef3a42daea46fe
#
_entry.id   2e7ec4be374ba27679ef3a42daea46fe
#
_cell.length_a   1.000
_cell.length_b   1.000
_cell.length_c   1.000
_cell.angle_alpha   90.00
_cell.angle_beta   90.00
_cell.angle_gamma   90.00
#
_symmetry.space_group_name_H-M   'P 1'
#
loop_
_entity.id
_entity.type
_entity.pdbx_description
1 polymer ?
#
loop_
_entity_poly.entity_id
_entity_poly.type
_entity_poly.pdbx_seq_one_letter_code
_entity_poly.pdbx_strand_id
1 'polypeptide(L)'
;MEIVLENTKSKYLEIFSLLDLDKIHETFKRFSSIKEPLDAKIFAVNETISSSKFSKLKNHFDKINIRSLCIYSNHRETILSGKSLKIDSVFIEEQKIKNKLLIFNSKKKDDILHKGTVRSGERISSNGNLCIIGDVNPGAIVSAEKNIYVWGKLLGIAFAGKSGNKNASIASLYLDPLQLRIADVVAIGPKDKPKNCYPEVAVIDKQMIIIKPHLIENKN
;
A
#
# COMPACT_ATOMS: atom_id res chain seq x y z
N MET A 1 3.32 14.26 -1.54
CA MET A 1 3.35 12.82 -1.21
C MET A 1 4.41 12.19 -2.10
N GLU A 2 5.51 11.83 -1.50
CA GLU A 2 6.70 11.30 -2.16
C GLU A 2 6.53 9.79 -2.33
N ILE A 3 6.66 9.29 -3.55
CA ILE A 3 6.56 7.87 -3.84
C ILE A 3 7.81 7.46 -4.58
N VAL A 4 8.62 6.63 -3.95
CA VAL A 4 9.79 6.01 -4.54
C VAL A 4 9.45 4.57 -4.88
N LEU A 5 9.60 4.21 -6.14
CA LEU A 5 9.43 2.86 -6.65
C LEU A 5 10.76 2.20 -6.87
N GLU A 6 11.02 1.15 -6.15
CA GLU A 6 12.06 0.20 -6.47
C GLU A 6 11.41 -1.01 -7.17
N ASN A 7 11.85 -1.30 -8.39
CA ASN A 7 11.47 -2.53 -9.06
C ASN A 7 12.71 -3.43 -9.15
N THR A 8 12.76 -4.43 -8.29
CA THR A 8 13.89 -5.40 -8.22
C THR A 8 14.08 -6.22 -9.48
N LYS A 9 13.12 -6.25 -10.40
CA LYS A 9 13.20 -6.96 -11.67
C LYS A 9 13.68 -6.11 -12.84
N SER A 10 13.52 -4.80 -12.77
CA SER A 10 13.97 -3.86 -13.80
C SER A 10 14.75 -2.75 -13.12
N LYS A 11 16.04 -2.70 -13.33
CA LYS A 11 17.03 -1.80 -12.74
C LYS A 11 16.72 -0.30 -12.95
N TYR A 12 15.53 0.17 -12.53
CA TYR A 12 15.15 1.57 -12.60
C TYR A 12 14.41 2.06 -11.36
N LEU A 13 14.58 3.34 -11.08
CA LEU A 13 13.99 4.08 -9.98
C LEU A 13 12.95 5.06 -10.52
N GLU A 14 11.71 4.98 -10.05
CA GLU A 14 10.67 5.95 -10.38
C GLU A 14 10.33 6.81 -9.15
N ILE A 15 10.42 8.13 -9.30
CA ILE A 15 10.17 9.11 -8.24
C ILE A 15 8.99 9.96 -8.66
N PHE A 16 7.96 10.02 -7.82
CA PHE A 16 6.78 10.84 -8.04
C PHE A 16 6.73 11.98 -7.01
N SER A 17 6.78 13.21 -7.49
CA SER A 17 6.78 14.45 -6.70
C SER A 17 8.09 14.76 -5.97
N LEU A 18 8.57 15.96 -6.18
CA LEU A 18 9.83 16.50 -5.64
C LEU A 18 9.56 17.64 -4.63
N LEU A 19 8.51 17.51 -3.81
CA LEU A 19 8.08 18.55 -2.87
C LEU A 19 9.13 18.93 -1.83
N ASP A 20 10.01 17.99 -1.48
CA ASP A 20 10.97 18.18 -0.39
C ASP A 20 12.32 17.53 -0.75
N LEU A 21 13.31 18.38 -1.05
CA LEU A 21 14.66 17.95 -1.41
C LEU A 21 15.37 17.19 -0.28
N ASP A 22 15.04 17.49 0.98
CA ASP A 22 15.68 16.84 2.13
C ASP A 22 15.18 15.41 2.30
N LYS A 23 13.89 15.17 2.07
CA LYS A 23 13.33 13.80 2.04
C LYS A 23 13.85 12.98 0.87
N ILE A 24 14.11 13.63 -0.27
CA ILE A 24 14.76 12.99 -1.41
C ILE A 24 16.14 12.51 -1.01
N HIS A 25 16.89 13.32 -0.28
CA HIS A 25 18.23 12.95 0.20
C HIS A 25 18.22 11.71 1.09
N GLU A 26 17.29 11.63 2.05
CA GLU A 26 17.14 10.44 2.90
C GLU A 26 16.76 9.19 2.10
N THR A 27 15.88 9.37 1.12
CA THR A 27 15.47 8.27 0.24
C THR A 27 16.66 7.77 -0.58
N PHE A 28 17.45 8.67 -1.16
CA PHE A 28 18.64 8.30 -1.93
C PHE A 28 19.75 7.66 -1.10
N LYS A 29 19.86 7.98 0.17
CA LYS A 29 20.78 7.32 1.09
C LYS A 29 20.55 5.81 1.15
N ARG A 30 19.31 5.36 0.99
CA ARG A 30 18.97 3.93 0.91
C ARG A 30 19.44 3.25 -0.36
N PHE A 31 19.59 4.01 -1.45
CA PHE A 31 20.04 3.51 -2.76
C PHE A 31 21.54 3.64 -2.97
N SER A 32 22.26 4.36 -2.11
CA SER A 32 23.73 4.50 -2.20
C SER A 32 24.48 3.18 -1.98
N SER A 33 23.83 2.16 -1.42
CA SER A 33 24.39 0.81 -1.26
C SER A 33 24.28 -0.06 -2.52
N ILE A 34 23.53 0.38 -3.53
CA ILE A 34 23.32 -0.38 -4.78
C ILE A 34 24.55 -0.15 -5.68
N LYS A 35 25.29 -1.22 -5.93
CA LYS A 35 26.51 -1.17 -6.79
C LYS A 35 26.21 -1.11 -8.28
N GLU A 36 25.02 -1.55 -8.70
CA GLU A 36 24.61 -1.59 -10.10
C GLU A 36 24.07 -0.24 -10.57
N PRO A 37 24.34 0.19 -11.82
CA PRO A 37 23.82 1.44 -12.35
C PRO A 37 22.29 1.38 -12.53
N LEU A 38 21.60 2.41 -12.05
CA LEU A 38 20.13 2.54 -12.10
C LEU A 38 19.71 3.57 -13.15
N ASP A 39 18.59 3.32 -13.81
CA ASP A 39 17.90 4.34 -14.60
C ASP A 39 16.86 5.03 -13.72
N ALA A 40 16.90 6.37 -13.64
CA ALA A 40 15.99 7.14 -12.81
C ALA A 40 14.96 7.90 -13.66
N LYS A 41 13.68 7.80 -13.27
CA LYS A 41 12.57 8.55 -13.86
C LYS A 41 11.92 9.40 -12.80
N ILE A 42 11.83 10.70 -13.02
CA ILE A 42 11.22 11.66 -12.11
C ILE A 42 9.92 12.16 -12.73
N PHE A 43 8.81 12.05 -11.99
CA PHE A 43 7.52 12.57 -12.39
C PHE A 43 7.19 13.82 -11.58
N ALA A 44 7.49 14.98 -12.14
CA ALA A 44 7.21 16.29 -11.53
C ALA A 44 5.86 16.80 -12.03
N VAL A 45 4.82 16.57 -11.25
CA VAL A 45 3.43 16.96 -11.53
C VAL A 45 3.02 18.03 -10.56
N ASN A 46 2.31 19.04 -11.07
CA ASN A 46 1.80 20.16 -10.28
C ASN A 46 2.86 21.05 -9.64
N GLU A 47 4.12 20.92 -10.04
CA GLU A 47 5.22 21.74 -9.56
C GLU A 47 6.13 22.16 -10.71
N THR A 48 6.51 23.43 -10.70
CA THR A 48 7.60 23.94 -11.52
C THR A 48 8.93 23.69 -10.81
N ILE A 49 9.84 23.01 -11.49
CA ILE A 49 11.20 22.80 -11.00
C ILE A 49 12.13 23.75 -11.72
N SER A 50 12.69 24.70 -10.97
CA SER A 50 13.66 25.65 -11.51
C SER A 50 15.03 24.99 -11.77
N SER A 51 15.83 25.62 -12.64
CA SER A 51 17.21 25.16 -12.94
C SER A 51 18.08 25.04 -11.68
N SER A 52 17.88 25.90 -10.68
CA SER A 52 18.60 25.84 -9.40
C SER A 52 18.23 24.57 -8.60
N LYS A 53 16.93 24.22 -8.54
CA LYS A 53 16.50 22.95 -7.91
C LYS A 53 17.03 21.75 -8.67
N PHE A 54 17.07 21.78 -10.01
CA PHE A 54 17.65 20.71 -10.81
C PHE A 54 19.15 20.54 -10.59
N SER A 55 19.91 21.63 -10.47
CA SER A 55 21.35 21.57 -10.17
C SER A 55 21.60 20.88 -8.81
N LYS A 56 20.80 21.21 -7.79
CA LYS A 56 20.89 20.53 -6.49
C LYS A 56 20.56 19.03 -6.60
N LEU A 57 19.52 18.67 -7.34
CA LEU A 57 19.14 17.27 -7.60
C LEU A 57 20.26 16.53 -8.34
N LYS A 58 20.84 17.13 -9.37
CA LYS A 58 21.94 16.53 -10.13
C LYS A 58 23.13 16.20 -9.24
N ASN A 59 23.52 17.12 -8.37
CA ASN A 59 24.61 16.87 -7.40
C ASN A 59 24.31 15.71 -6.43
N HIS A 60 23.03 15.41 -6.16
CA HIS A 60 22.65 14.24 -5.38
C HIS A 60 22.68 12.95 -6.22
N PHE A 61 22.27 13.03 -7.48
CA PHE A 61 22.31 11.89 -8.42
C PHE A 61 23.74 11.50 -8.78
N ASP A 62 24.68 12.47 -8.88
CA ASP A 62 26.09 12.21 -9.14
C ASP A 62 26.77 11.40 -8.02
N LYS A 63 26.17 11.37 -6.81
CA LYS A 63 26.62 10.55 -5.67
C LYS A 63 26.07 9.13 -5.66
N ILE A 64 25.12 8.85 -6.54
CA ILE A 64 24.46 7.56 -6.69
C ILE A 64 24.80 7.08 -8.10
N ASN A 65 25.00 5.80 -8.27
CA ASN A 65 25.33 5.21 -9.57
C ASN A 65 24.11 5.22 -10.51
N ILE A 66 23.71 6.44 -10.98
CA ILE A 66 22.62 6.61 -11.93
C ILE A 66 23.18 6.68 -13.35
N ARG A 67 22.76 5.72 -14.20
CA ARG A 67 23.16 5.63 -15.60
C ARG A 67 22.42 6.65 -16.46
N SER A 68 21.12 6.79 -16.26
CA SER A 68 20.27 7.73 -17.01
C SER A 68 19.24 8.38 -16.10
N LEU A 69 18.96 9.67 -16.37
CA LEU A 69 17.94 10.43 -15.66
C LEU A 69 16.98 11.04 -16.67
N CYS A 70 15.70 10.71 -16.55
CA CYS A 70 14.64 11.29 -17.38
C CYS A 70 13.56 11.93 -16.50
N ILE A 71 13.16 13.15 -16.87
CA ILE A 71 12.14 13.93 -16.16
C ILE A 71 10.87 14.01 -16.99
N TYR A 72 9.76 13.69 -16.36
CA TYR A 72 8.42 13.79 -16.92
C TYR A 72 7.66 14.89 -16.19
N SER A 73 7.15 15.89 -16.91
CA SER A 73 6.40 16.99 -16.31
C SER A 73 5.29 17.50 -17.25
N ASN A 74 4.22 18.03 -16.66
CA ASN A 74 3.19 18.79 -17.35
C ASN A 74 3.48 20.31 -17.40
N HIS A 75 4.62 20.74 -16.84
CA HIS A 75 5.04 22.15 -16.84
C HIS A 75 6.16 22.38 -17.86
N ARG A 76 5.90 23.29 -18.82
CA ARG A 76 6.90 23.64 -19.86
C ARG A 76 8.19 24.19 -19.28
N GLU A 77 8.10 25.01 -18.23
CA GLU A 77 9.28 25.58 -17.53
C GLU A 77 10.18 24.50 -16.94
N THR A 78 9.59 23.46 -16.36
CA THR A 78 10.33 22.29 -15.84
C THR A 78 11.08 21.57 -16.97
N ILE A 79 10.43 21.39 -18.13
CA ILE A 79 11.03 20.74 -19.29
C ILE A 79 12.20 21.59 -19.84
N LEU A 80 12.02 22.91 -19.95
CA LEU A 80 13.07 23.84 -20.41
C LEU A 80 14.25 23.85 -19.44
N SER A 81 13.97 23.90 -18.12
CA SER A 81 15.01 23.87 -17.08
C SER A 81 15.80 22.57 -17.10
N GLY A 82 15.16 21.42 -17.30
CA GLY A 82 15.82 20.13 -17.43
C GLY A 82 16.71 20.07 -18.68
N LYS A 83 16.19 20.48 -19.83
CA LYS A 83 16.97 20.53 -21.10
C LYS A 83 18.17 21.44 -21.02
N SER A 84 18.08 22.59 -20.35
CA SER A 84 19.21 23.51 -20.16
C SER A 84 20.39 22.88 -19.41
N LEU A 85 20.11 21.90 -18.57
CA LEU A 85 21.09 21.12 -17.80
C LEU A 85 21.45 19.77 -18.45
N LYS A 86 21.07 19.57 -19.71
CA LYS A 86 21.29 18.33 -20.48
C LYS A 86 20.66 17.10 -19.79
N ILE A 87 19.53 17.29 -19.13
CA ILE A 87 18.73 16.22 -18.55
C ILE A 87 17.58 15.88 -19.52
N ASP A 88 17.41 14.63 -19.85
CA ASP A 88 16.29 14.18 -20.68
C ASP A 88 14.97 14.58 -20.03
N SER A 89 14.17 15.36 -20.78
CA SER A 89 12.95 15.95 -20.23
C SER A 89 11.79 15.79 -21.22
N VAL A 90 10.74 15.13 -20.79
CA VAL A 90 9.58 14.75 -21.60
C VAL A 90 8.32 15.41 -21.05
N PHE A 91 7.58 16.10 -21.92
CA PHE A 91 6.25 16.60 -21.59
C PHE A 91 5.27 15.43 -21.50
N ILE A 92 4.49 15.36 -20.41
CA ILE A 92 3.47 14.34 -20.20
C ILE A 92 2.18 14.99 -19.69
N GLU A 93 1.05 14.55 -20.22
CA GLU A 93 -0.27 15.00 -19.79
C GLU A 93 -0.57 14.54 -18.35
N GLU A 94 -1.19 15.43 -17.58
CA GLU A 94 -1.54 15.17 -16.17
C GLU A 94 -2.35 13.87 -15.99
N GLN A 95 -3.27 13.59 -16.90
CA GLN A 95 -4.10 12.38 -16.85
C GLN A 95 -3.29 11.08 -16.94
N LYS A 96 -2.26 11.07 -17.78
CA LYS A 96 -1.37 9.90 -17.92
C LYS A 96 -0.56 9.64 -16.65
N ILE A 97 -0.18 10.71 -15.96
CA ILE A 97 0.55 10.62 -14.69
C ILE A 97 -0.40 10.15 -13.58
N LYS A 98 -1.62 10.71 -13.47
CA LYS A 98 -2.63 10.25 -12.52
C LYS A 98 -2.95 8.77 -12.68
N ASN A 99 -3.11 8.30 -13.90
CA ASN A 99 -3.34 6.89 -14.18
C ASN A 99 -2.15 6.02 -13.76
N LYS A 100 -0.92 6.48 -14.00
CA LYS A 100 0.29 5.76 -13.58
C LYS A 100 0.40 5.70 -12.05
N LEU A 101 0.09 6.79 -11.34
CA LEU A 101 0.01 6.85 -9.89
C LEU A 101 -1.08 5.93 -9.32
N LEU A 102 -2.25 5.86 -9.97
CA LEU A 102 -3.33 4.95 -9.56
C LEU A 102 -2.91 3.49 -9.68
N ILE A 103 -2.30 3.11 -10.80
CA ILE A 103 -1.76 1.76 -11.02
C ILE A 103 -0.69 1.44 -9.98
N PHE A 104 0.17 2.41 -9.67
CA PHE A 104 1.19 2.24 -8.65
C PHE A 104 0.62 2.06 -7.25
N ASN A 105 -0.29 2.95 -6.82
CA ASN A 105 -0.94 2.84 -5.53
C ASN A 105 -1.76 1.55 -5.39
N SER A 106 -2.29 1.02 -6.51
CA SER A 106 -2.94 -0.30 -6.51
C SER A 106 -1.94 -1.46 -6.33
N LYS A 107 -0.71 -1.35 -6.86
CA LYS A 107 0.36 -2.34 -6.68
C LYS A 107 1.00 -2.30 -5.28
N LYS A 108 0.96 -1.15 -4.59
CA LYS A 108 1.51 -0.99 -3.23
C LYS A 108 0.62 -1.59 -2.12
N LYS A 109 -0.54 -2.11 -2.47
CA LYS A 109 -1.41 -2.85 -1.56
C LYS A 109 -0.99 -4.31 -1.59
N ASP A 110 0.04 -4.63 -0.82
CA ASP A 110 0.55 -5.99 -0.71
C ASP A 110 -0.47 -6.84 0.04
N ASP A 111 -1.25 -7.60 -0.73
CA ASP A 111 -2.08 -8.66 -0.17
C ASP A 111 -1.16 -9.76 0.37
N ILE A 112 -1.42 -10.21 1.58
CA ILE A 112 -0.65 -11.25 2.24
C ILE A 112 -1.46 -12.54 2.27
N LEU A 113 -0.84 -13.63 1.84
CA LEU A 113 -1.31 -14.99 2.07
C LEU A 113 -0.42 -15.64 3.13
N HIS A 114 -0.96 -15.81 4.33
CA HIS A 114 -0.31 -16.54 5.41
C HIS A 114 -0.81 -17.98 5.46
N LYS A 115 0.11 -18.95 5.51
CA LYS A 115 -0.22 -20.37 5.66
C LYS A 115 0.24 -20.84 7.02
N GLY A 116 -0.68 -21.27 7.84
CA GLY A 116 -0.46 -21.75 9.20
C GLY A 116 -1.32 -21.02 10.23
N THR A 117 -1.30 -21.54 11.45
CA THR A 117 -2.02 -20.97 12.60
C THR A 117 -1.27 -19.77 13.16
N VAL A 118 -1.99 -18.68 13.41
CA VAL A 118 -1.46 -17.51 14.12
C VAL A 118 -1.69 -17.73 15.62
N ARG A 119 -0.59 -17.82 16.36
CA ARG A 119 -0.61 -18.21 17.78
C ARG A 119 -0.72 -16.99 18.69
N SER A 120 -1.08 -17.25 19.95
CA SER A 120 -1.11 -16.21 21.00
C SER A 120 0.20 -15.42 21.04
N GLY A 121 0.09 -14.08 21.08
CA GLY A 121 1.22 -13.14 21.02
C GLY A 121 1.71 -12.80 19.62
N GLU A 122 1.34 -13.57 18.59
CA GLU A 122 1.71 -13.28 17.21
C GLU A 122 0.84 -12.15 16.62
N ARG A 123 1.46 -11.35 15.73
CA ARG A 123 0.80 -10.25 15.03
C ARG A 123 1.13 -10.31 13.55
N ILE A 124 0.09 -10.30 12.70
CA ILE A 124 0.23 -10.23 11.25
C ILE A 124 -0.50 -8.99 10.73
N SER A 125 0.16 -8.21 9.89
CA SER A 125 -0.40 -7.00 9.30
C SER A 125 -0.17 -6.96 7.81
N SER A 126 -1.21 -6.63 7.02
CA SER A 126 -1.15 -6.44 5.57
C SER A 126 -1.49 -5.00 5.18
N ASN A 127 -0.80 -4.46 4.19
CA ASN A 127 -1.16 -3.18 3.55
C ASN A 127 -2.26 -3.32 2.48
N GLY A 128 -2.69 -4.53 2.20
CA GLY A 128 -3.78 -4.89 1.30
C GLY A 128 -4.82 -5.74 2.00
N ASN A 129 -5.24 -6.84 1.36
CA ASN A 129 -6.02 -7.89 1.98
C ASN A 129 -5.09 -8.84 2.76
N LEU A 130 -5.64 -9.47 3.79
CA LEU A 130 -4.97 -10.53 4.52
C LEU A 130 -5.78 -11.81 4.39
N CYS A 131 -5.18 -12.83 3.80
CA CYS A 131 -5.74 -14.17 3.72
C CYS A 131 -4.93 -15.12 4.61
N ILE A 132 -5.59 -15.82 5.53
CA ILE A 132 -4.97 -16.80 6.43
C ILE A 132 -5.57 -18.16 6.11
N ILE A 133 -4.72 -19.12 5.74
CA ILE A 133 -5.06 -20.54 5.64
C ILE A 133 -4.62 -21.20 6.93
N GLY A 134 -5.51 -21.28 7.90
CA GLY A 134 -5.29 -21.75 9.26
C GLY A 134 -6.13 -20.97 10.26
N ASP A 135 -5.90 -21.20 11.54
CA ASP A 135 -6.66 -20.59 12.63
C ASP A 135 -5.95 -19.33 13.19
N VAL A 136 -6.73 -18.42 13.73
CA VAL A 136 -6.26 -17.27 14.51
C VAL A 136 -6.64 -17.50 15.96
N ASN A 137 -5.69 -17.92 16.79
CA ASN A 137 -5.94 -18.31 18.18
C ASN A 137 -6.20 -17.11 19.09
N PRO A 138 -6.82 -17.30 20.27
CA PRO A 138 -6.95 -16.28 21.29
C PRO A 138 -5.59 -15.68 21.65
N GLY A 139 -5.53 -14.35 21.77
CA GLY A 139 -4.27 -13.61 22.00
C GLY A 139 -3.46 -13.29 20.74
N ALA A 140 -3.84 -13.81 19.58
CA ALA A 140 -3.31 -13.38 18.28
C ALA A 140 -4.02 -12.14 17.77
N ILE A 141 -3.30 -11.30 17.00
CA ILE A 141 -3.84 -10.08 16.38
C ILE A 141 -3.54 -10.09 14.90
N VAL A 142 -4.58 -9.98 14.08
CA VAL A 142 -4.46 -9.89 12.63
C VAL A 142 -5.05 -8.58 12.14
N SER A 143 -4.40 -7.93 11.18
CA SER A 143 -4.84 -6.63 10.68
C SER A 143 -4.61 -6.44 9.19
N ALA A 144 -5.46 -5.67 8.53
CA ALA A 144 -5.38 -5.37 7.11
C ALA A 144 -5.87 -3.95 6.79
N GLU A 145 -5.28 -3.33 5.77
CA GLU A 145 -5.81 -2.07 5.23
C GLU A 145 -7.13 -2.26 4.47
N LYS A 146 -7.36 -3.48 3.97
CA LYS A 146 -8.60 -3.88 3.30
C LYS A 146 -9.30 -4.98 4.11
N ASN A 147 -9.58 -6.10 3.47
CA ASN A 147 -10.35 -7.22 4.01
C ASN A 147 -9.45 -8.25 4.69
N ILE A 148 -10.04 -9.01 5.61
CA ILE A 148 -9.43 -10.16 6.25
C ILE A 148 -10.26 -11.40 5.93
N TYR A 149 -9.59 -12.45 5.45
CA TYR A 149 -10.17 -13.75 5.16
C TYR A 149 -9.44 -14.82 5.95
N VAL A 150 -10.16 -15.55 6.79
CA VAL A 150 -9.58 -16.64 7.59
C VAL A 150 -10.21 -17.95 7.13
N TRP A 151 -9.45 -18.72 6.39
CA TRP A 151 -9.81 -20.09 6.02
C TRP A 151 -9.50 -21.04 7.18
N GLY A 152 -10.30 -20.92 8.24
CA GLY A 152 -10.16 -21.56 9.52
C GLY A 152 -11.00 -20.86 10.59
N LYS A 153 -10.60 -20.99 11.85
CA LYS A 153 -11.28 -20.39 13.01
C LYS A 153 -10.66 -19.03 13.33
N LEU A 154 -11.48 -18.02 13.48
CA LEU A 154 -11.07 -16.70 14.00
C LEU A 154 -11.51 -16.58 15.45
N LEU A 155 -10.57 -16.78 16.38
CA LEU A 155 -10.78 -16.74 17.84
C LEU A 155 -10.05 -15.57 18.50
N GLY A 156 -9.12 -14.93 17.79
CA GLY A 156 -8.31 -13.82 18.26
C GLY A 156 -8.95 -12.45 17.98
N ILE A 157 -8.10 -11.46 17.72
CA ILE A 157 -8.49 -10.09 17.37
C ILE A 157 -8.25 -9.86 15.88
N ALA A 158 -9.25 -9.34 15.18
CA ALA A 158 -9.14 -8.97 13.77
C ALA A 158 -9.50 -7.50 13.54
N PHE A 159 -8.62 -6.78 12.81
CA PHE A 159 -8.79 -5.38 12.47
C PHE A 159 -8.68 -5.16 10.96
N ALA A 160 -9.80 -5.03 10.27
CA ALA A 160 -9.89 -4.70 8.85
C ALA A 160 -10.08 -3.19 8.62
N GLY A 161 -9.72 -2.70 7.45
CA GLY A 161 -9.93 -1.30 7.08
C GLY A 161 -9.14 -0.31 7.92
N LYS A 162 -7.91 -0.62 8.32
CA LYS A 162 -7.09 0.16 9.27
C LYS A 162 -6.98 1.65 8.93
N SER A 163 -6.92 2.01 7.66
CA SER A 163 -6.87 3.40 7.19
C SER A 163 -8.24 4.08 7.05
N GLY A 164 -9.27 3.56 7.71
CA GLY A 164 -10.62 4.15 7.71
C GLY A 164 -11.55 3.59 6.61
N ASN A 165 -11.21 2.47 5.98
CA ASN A 165 -12.08 1.83 5.00
C ASN A 165 -13.27 1.14 5.66
N LYS A 166 -14.43 1.81 5.69
CA LYS A 166 -15.68 1.29 6.26
C LYS A 166 -16.34 0.18 5.42
N ASN A 167 -15.92 0.03 4.15
CA ASN A 167 -16.39 -1.04 3.28
C ASN A 167 -15.57 -2.34 3.42
N ALA A 168 -14.61 -2.37 4.33
CA ALA A 168 -13.83 -3.57 4.61
C ALA A 168 -14.69 -4.63 5.30
N SER A 169 -14.30 -5.88 5.13
CA SER A 169 -14.99 -7.04 5.72
C SER A 169 -14.00 -8.00 6.38
N ILE A 170 -14.52 -8.79 7.32
CA ILE A 170 -13.79 -9.87 7.96
C ILE A 170 -14.61 -11.14 7.78
N ALA A 171 -14.06 -12.12 7.06
CA ALA A 171 -14.74 -13.39 6.80
C ALA A 171 -13.94 -14.56 7.38
N SER A 172 -14.66 -15.57 7.88
CA SER A 172 -14.05 -16.77 8.46
C SER A 172 -14.97 -17.96 8.29
N LEU A 173 -14.39 -19.17 8.27
CA LEU A 173 -15.18 -20.42 8.29
C LEU A 173 -15.85 -20.65 9.65
N TYR A 174 -15.26 -20.10 10.72
CA TYR A 174 -15.84 -20.12 12.07
C TYR A 174 -15.45 -18.81 12.77
N LEU A 175 -16.43 -17.99 13.11
CA LEU A 175 -16.26 -16.65 13.64
C LEU A 175 -16.68 -16.57 15.12
N ASP A 176 -15.70 -16.68 16.02
CA ASP A 176 -15.87 -16.54 17.48
C ASP A 176 -14.75 -15.66 18.06
N PRO A 177 -14.60 -14.41 17.57
CA PRO A 177 -13.47 -13.57 17.90
C PRO A 177 -13.58 -12.96 19.30
N LEU A 178 -12.43 -12.70 19.92
CA LEU A 178 -12.38 -11.84 21.12
C LEU A 178 -12.82 -10.42 20.78
N GLN A 179 -12.39 -9.91 19.61
CA GLN A 179 -12.76 -8.57 19.15
C GLN A 179 -12.66 -8.49 17.63
N LEU A 180 -13.64 -7.83 17.05
CA LEU A 180 -13.60 -7.36 15.66
C LEU A 180 -13.47 -5.85 15.61
N ARG A 181 -12.71 -5.36 14.67
CA ARG A 181 -12.65 -3.95 14.34
C ARG A 181 -12.68 -3.77 12.84
N ILE A 182 -13.54 -2.86 12.36
CA ILE A 182 -13.60 -2.43 10.97
C ILE A 182 -13.55 -0.90 10.97
N ALA A 183 -12.49 -0.34 10.43
CA ALA A 183 -12.18 1.09 10.50
C ALA A 183 -12.21 1.62 11.95
N ASP A 184 -13.13 2.52 12.25
CA ASP A 184 -13.33 3.14 13.56
C ASP A 184 -14.36 2.38 14.44
N VAL A 185 -15.06 1.37 13.89
CA VAL A 185 -16.10 0.61 14.59
C VAL A 185 -15.51 -0.63 15.24
N VAL A 186 -15.85 -0.85 16.51
CA VAL A 186 -15.37 -1.99 17.32
C VAL A 186 -16.56 -2.81 17.79
N ALA A 187 -16.46 -4.13 17.70
CA ALA A 187 -17.38 -5.09 18.30
C ALA A 187 -16.61 -6.11 19.15
N ILE A 188 -17.13 -6.43 20.31
CA ILE A 188 -16.64 -7.52 21.15
C ILE A 188 -17.39 -8.78 20.71
N GLY A 189 -16.72 -9.93 20.70
CA GLY A 189 -17.32 -11.19 20.32
C GLY A 189 -18.55 -11.53 21.14
N PRO A 190 -19.52 -12.26 20.57
CA PRO A 190 -20.74 -12.64 21.24
C PRO A 190 -20.45 -13.48 22.49
N LYS A 191 -21.27 -13.34 23.54
CA LYS A 191 -21.17 -14.19 24.73
C LYS A 191 -21.56 -15.63 24.45
N ASP A 192 -22.49 -15.83 23.50
CA ASP A 192 -22.97 -17.14 23.11
C ASP A 192 -22.17 -17.64 21.90
N LYS A 193 -21.56 -18.82 22.06
CA LYS A 193 -20.79 -19.43 20.98
C LYS A 193 -21.70 -19.87 19.84
N PRO A 194 -21.25 -19.72 18.57
CA PRO A 194 -22.01 -20.23 17.44
C PRO A 194 -22.29 -21.73 17.59
N LYS A 195 -23.54 -22.13 17.54
CA LYS A 195 -23.96 -23.54 17.66
C LYS A 195 -23.53 -24.40 16.46
N ASN A 196 -23.40 -23.77 15.31
CA ASN A 196 -23.03 -24.43 14.06
C ASN A 196 -21.87 -23.69 13.38
N CYS A 197 -21.02 -24.43 12.67
CA CYS A 197 -19.94 -23.85 11.89
C CYS A 197 -20.45 -23.48 10.50
N TYR A 198 -20.75 -22.20 10.29
CA TYR A 198 -21.02 -21.63 8.96
C TYR A 198 -19.96 -20.61 8.61
N PRO A 199 -19.59 -20.50 7.33
CA PRO A 199 -18.85 -19.34 6.86
C PRO A 199 -19.64 -18.06 7.13
N GLU A 200 -19.04 -17.11 7.84
CA GLU A 200 -19.66 -15.87 8.22
C GLU A 200 -18.79 -14.68 7.80
N VAL A 201 -19.46 -13.56 7.59
CA VAL A 201 -18.80 -12.29 7.26
C VAL A 201 -19.29 -11.19 8.19
N ALA A 202 -18.34 -10.48 8.79
CA ALA A 202 -18.59 -9.26 9.55
C ALA A 202 -18.39 -8.05 8.64
N VAL A 203 -19.37 -7.15 8.62
CA VAL A 203 -19.38 -5.89 7.86
C VAL A 203 -19.98 -4.78 8.72
N ILE A 204 -19.73 -3.52 8.35
CA ILE A 204 -20.45 -2.39 8.96
C ILE A 204 -21.82 -2.23 8.29
N ASP A 205 -22.87 -2.21 9.09
CA ASP A 205 -24.20 -1.77 8.72
C ASP A 205 -24.71 -0.79 9.78
N LYS A 206 -25.27 0.36 9.36
CA LYS A 206 -25.82 1.41 10.26
C LYS A 206 -24.91 1.73 11.45
N GLN A 207 -23.59 1.91 11.17
CA GLN A 207 -22.53 2.25 12.15
C GLN A 207 -22.25 1.16 13.21
N MET A 208 -22.68 -0.05 12.99
CA MET A 208 -22.40 -1.22 13.83
C MET A 208 -21.81 -2.34 13.00
N ILE A 209 -20.96 -3.18 13.62
CA ILE A 209 -20.51 -4.41 12.98
C ILE A 209 -21.61 -5.45 13.15
N ILE A 210 -22.12 -5.96 12.03
CA ILE A 210 -23.04 -7.07 11.98
C ILE A 210 -22.34 -8.31 11.41
N ILE A 211 -22.69 -9.47 11.93
CA ILE A 211 -22.22 -10.77 11.43
C ILE A 211 -23.39 -11.41 10.68
N LYS A 212 -23.13 -11.87 9.47
CA LYS A 212 -24.11 -12.56 8.64
C LYS A 212 -23.49 -13.78 7.96
N PRO A 213 -24.31 -14.82 7.65
CA PRO A 213 -23.83 -15.95 6.86
C PRO A 213 -23.25 -15.46 5.51
N HIS A 214 -22.15 -16.04 5.09
CA HIS A 214 -21.57 -15.76 3.78
C HIS A 214 -22.27 -16.60 2.72
N LEU A 215 -23.48 -16.14 2.30
CA LEU A 215 -24.24 -16.76 1.23
C LEU A 215 -23.68 -16.24 -0.11
N ILE A 216 -23.32 -17.14 -1.01
CA ILE A 216 -23.09 -16.80 -2.40
C ILE A 216 -24.48 -16.56 -3.01
N GLU A 217 -24.86 -15.29 -3.19
CA GLU A 217 -26.03 -14.99 -4.00
C GLU A 217 -25.74 -15.44 -5.45
N ASN A 218 -26.34 -16.57 -5.83
CA ASN A 218 -26.42 -16.93 -7.23
C ASN A 218 -27.30 -15.87 -7.91
N LYS A 219 -26.70 -14.91 -8.58
CA LYS A 219 -27.39 -14.06 -9.53
C LYS A 219 -27.71 -14.95 -10.74
N ASN A 220 -28.94 -15.48 -10.75
CA ASN A 220 -29.55 -16.00 -11.98
C ASN A 220 -29.81 -14.85 -12.94
#